data_a054a5737355a94e963ae8fa42a6d233
#
_entry.id   a054a5737355a94e963ae8fa42a6d233
#
_cell.length_a   1.000
_cell.length_b   1.000
_cell.length_c   1.000
_cell.angle_alpha   90.00
_cell.angle_beta   90.00
_cell.angle_gamma   90.00
#
_symmetry.space_group_name_H-M   'P 1'
#
loop_
_entity.id
_entity.type
_entity.pdbx_description
1 polymer ?
#
loop_
_entity_poly.entity_id
_entity_poly.type
_entity_poly.pdbx_seq_one_letter_code
_entity_poly.pdbx_strand_id
1 'polypeptide(L)'
;MREESFDSEALSGESEEDGRETKNQSDKEKGKNEKGEDNEEHEKKNRKLIKSISNALTTILEENKKLDNYKEIVKKQSKMAFSANSIPNISINDYLTRIQVYSGIEKSTLILSLIQIDHLCKKAELILTYYNIHRILFGAVLISIKYNEDTYYDNKFYSEIAGVKLKELKLIEYSFLELSNFNVFINDQEYEQYRKYLEEFNEIPDDQK
;
A
#
# COMPACT_ATOMS: atom_id res chain seq x y z
N MET A 1 -40.06 47.72 -16.11
CA MET A 1 -39.91 48.91 -15.26
C MET A 1 -38.94 48.53 -14.15
N ARG A 2 -37.75 49.04 -14.02
CA ARG A 2 -36.98 50.17 -14.59
C ARG A 2 -35.56 49.72 -14.80
N GLU A 3 -35.01 50.10 -15.92
CA GLU A 3 -33.57 50.25 -16.16
C GLU A 3 -33.03 51.43 -15.35
N GLU A 4 -31.84 51.33 -14.82
CA GLU A 4 -30.98 52.52 -14.59
C GLU A 4 -29.55 52.14 -14.92
N SER A 5 -29.10 52.70 -16.02
CA SER A 5 -27.74 52.89 -16.46
C SER A 5 -27.07 53.98 -15.64
N PHE A 6 -25.76 53.84 -15.34
CA PHE A 6 -24.92 55.00 -15.04
C PHE A 6 -23.54 54.86 -15.64
N ASP A 7 -23.13 55.97 -16.21
CA ASP A 7 -22.02 56.19 -17.14
C ASP A 7 -20.61 56.18 -16.52
N SER A 8 -19.69 56.03 -17.45
CA SER A 8 -18.27 56.20 -17.41
C SER A 8 -17.77 57.57 -16.94
N GLU A 9 -16.70 57.62 -16.19
CA GLU A 9 -15.70 58.72 -16.32
C GLU A 9 -14.28 58.20 -16.07
N ALA A 10 -13.45 58.48 -17.05
CA ALA A 10 -12.02 58.27 -17.08
C ALA A 10 -11.26 59.39 -16.31
N LEU A 11 -10.23 59.05 -15.61
CA LEU A 11 -9.13 59.95 -15.30
C LEU A 11 -7.79 59.26 -15.36
N SER A 12 -6.99 59.77 -16.22
CA SER A 12 -5.56 59.51 -16.47
C SER A 12 -4.69 59.98 -15.31
N GLY A 13 -3.63 59.26 -15.02
CA GLY A 13 -2.54 59.68 -14.11
C GLY A 13 -1.31 58.80 -14.30
N GLU A 14 -0.24 59.45 -14.70
CA GLU A 14 1.02 58.94 -15.21
C GLU A 14 1.90 58.23 -14.16
N SER A 15 2.65 57.28 -14.67
CA SER A 15 4.06 56.89 -14.43
C SER A 15 4.70 57.09 -13.05
N GLU A 16 5.15 55.94 -12.46
CA GLU A 16 6.48 55.82 -11.89
C GLU A 16 6.99 54.38 -12.03
N GLU A 17 7.95 54.16 -12.94
CA GLU A 17 8.83 52.98 -12.95
C GLU A 17 9.74 53.04 -11.72
N ASP A 18 9.69 52.00 -10.88
CA ASP A 18 10.85 51.71 -10.03
C ASP A 18 11.09 50.19 -9.92
N GLY A 19 12.34 49.86 -10.17
CA GLY A 19 12.85 48.52 -10.38
C GLY A 19 12.76 47.62 -9.15
N ARG A 20 12.01 46.53 -9.30
CA ARG A 20 12.03 45.33 -8.43
C ARG A 20 11.73 44.06 -9.20
N GLU A 21 12.56 43.73 -10.16
CA GLU A 21 12.55 42.39 -10.78
C GLU A 21 13.98 41.83 -10.83
N THR A 22 14.45 41.17 -9.77
CA THR A 22 15.56 40.19 -9.87
C THR A 22 15.69 39.25 -8.68
N LYS A 23 14.71 39.14 -7.77
CA LYS A 23 14.81 38.20 -6.64
C LYS A 23 13.84 36.99 -6.63
N ASN A 24 12.95 36.88 -7.61
CA ASN A 24 11.88 35.87 -7.57
C ASN A 24 12.09 34.64 -8.46
N GLN A 25 13.17 34.51 -9.21
CA GLN A 25 13.43 33.33 -10.04
C GLN A 25 14.29 32.27 -9.33
N SER A 26 15.26 32.68 -8.49
CA SER A 26 16.14 31.75 -7.79
C SER A 26 15.43 30.95 -6.68
N ASP A 27 14.41 31.53 -6.04
CA ASP A 27 13.66 30.83 -4.95
C ASP A 27 12.60 29.88 -5.49
N LYS A 28 12.10 30.08 -6.72
CA LYS A 28 11.17 29.14 -7.38
C LYS A 28 11.87 27.91 -7.97
N GLU A 29 13.13 28.03 -8.38
CA GLU A 29 13.92 26.90 -8.89
C GLU A 29 14.47 26.04 -7.74
N LYS A 30 14.89 26.62 -6.61
CA LYS A 30 15.28 25.84 -5.42
C LYS A 30 14.12 25.03 -4.85
N GLY A 31 12.93 25.60 -4.71
CA GLY A 31 11.77 24.88 -4.18
C GLY A 31 11.20 23.79 -5.11
N LYS A 32 11.57 23.79 -6.42
CA LYS A 32 11.23 22.70 -7.35
C LYS A 32 12.21 21.54 -7.28
N ASN A 33 13.50 21.81 -7.06
CA ASN A 33 14.51 20.77 -6.92
C ASN A 33 14.38 20.02 -5.58
N GLU A 34 14.17 20.73 -4.47
CA GLU A 34 13.95 20.10 -3.16
C GLU A 34 12.74 19.15 -3.16
N LYS A 35 11.62 19.54 -3.78
CA LYS A 35 10.44 18.67 -3.92
C LYS A 35 10.67 17.45 -4.84
N GLY A 36 11.59 17.55 -5.79
CA GLY A 36 11.96 16.43 -6.67
C GLY A 36 12.84 15.42 -5.93
N GLU A 37 13.84 15.86 -5.19
CA GLU A 37 14.75 15.04 -4.42
C GLU A 37 14.02 14.31 -3.27
N ASP A 38 13.13 15.00 -2.56
CA ASP A 38 12.30 14.40 -1.50
C ASP A 38 11.37 13.29 -2.05
N ASN A 39 10.82 13.49 -3.25
CA ASN A 39 9.95 12.50 -3.89
C ASN A 39 10.73 11.26 -4.33
N GLU A 40 11.92 11.44 -4.92
CA GLU A 40 12.79 10.31 -5.33
C GLU A 40 13.27 9.49 -4.13
N GLU A 41 13.64 10.15 -3.04
CA GLU A 41 14.05 9.47 -1.81
C GLU A 41 12.88 8.70 -1.18
N HIS A 42 11.69 9.29 -1.18
CA HIS A 42 10.47 8.63 -0.69
C HIS A 42 10.12 7.39 -1.52
N GLU A 43 10.16 7.47 -2.85
CA GLU A 43 9.95 6.32 -3.72
C GLU A 43 11.01 5.23 -3.54
N LYS A 44 12.27 5.62 -3.35
CA LYS A 44 13.36 4.67 -3.10
C LYS A 44 13.16 3.91 -1.78
N LYS A 45 12.72 4.60 -0.72
CA LYS A 45 12.37 3.98 0.57
C LYS A 45 11.18 3.03 0.44
N ASN A 46 10.17 3.38 -0.35
CA ASN A 46 9.01 2.52 -0.63
C ASN A 46 9.43 1.24 -1.37
N ARG A 47 10.25 1.36 -2.41
CA ARG A 47 10.76 0.20 -3.16
C ARG A 47 11.57 -0.75 -2.27
N LYS A 48 12.39 -0.22 -1.36
CA LYS A 48 13.14 -1.03 -0.39
C LYS A 48 12.20 -1.79 0.56
N LEU A 49 11.20 -1.13 1.11
CA LEU A 49 10.22 -1.75 2.00
C LEU A 49 9.43 -2.86 1.30
N ILE A 50 8.94 -2.60 0.09
CA ILE A 50 8.26 -3.61 -0.74
C ILE A 50 9.15 -4.83 -0.98
N LYS A 51 10.42 -4.60 -1.32
CA LYS A 51 11.39 -5.69 -1.51
C LYS A 51 11.57 -6.53 -0.25
N SER A 52 11.67 -5.89 0.94
CA SER A 52 11.80 -6.60 2.22
C SER A 52 10.58 -7.45 2.53
N ILE A 53 9.38 -6.88 2.42
CA ILE A 53 8.12 -7.60 2.64
C ILE A 53 8.01 -8.77 1.66
N SER A 54 8.32 -8.54 0.38
CA SER A 54 8.27 -9.58 -0.64
C SER A 54 9.24 -10.72 -0.36
N ASN A 55 10.47 -10.41 0.04
CA ASN A 55 11.48 -11.41 0.36
C ASN A 55 11.06 -12.22 1.60
N ALA A 56 10.60 -11.56 2.67
CA ALA A 56 10.12 -12.23 3.88
C ALA A 56 8.97 -13.20 3.57
N LEU A 57 7.97 -12.75 2.81
CA LEU A 57 6.83 -13.60 2.42
C LEU A 57 7.27 -14.75 1.50
N THR A 58 8.19 -14.51 0.56
CA THR A 58 8.70 -15.55 -0.34
C THR A 58 9.47 -16.61 0.45
N THR A 59 10.30 -16.22 1.40
CA THR A 59 11.01 -17.16 2.29
C THR A 59 10.03 -18.05 3.05
N ILE A 60 8.98 -17.46 3.63
CA ILE A 60 7.92 -18.23 4.34
C ILE A 60 7.24 -19.22 3.38
N LEU A 61 6.93 -18.83 2.16
CA LEU A 61 6.31 -19.71 1.16
C LEU A 61 7.20 -20.88 0.78
N GLU A 62 8.50 -20.64 0.58
CA GLU A 62 9.45 -21.70 0.26
C GLU A 62 9.64 -22.67 1.44
N GLU A 63 9.69 -22.18 2.68
CA GLU A 63 9.73 -23.04 3.86
C GLU A 63 8.44 -23.86 4.01
N ASN A 64 7.28 -23.24 3.87
CA ASN A 64 6.00 -23.94 3.96
C ASN A 64 5.85 -25.01 2.87
N LYS A 65 6.38 -24.76 1.66
CA LYS A 65 6.36 -25.73 0.55
C LYS A 65 7.14 -27.01 0.83
N LYS A 66 8.13 -26.95 1.74
CA LYS A 66 8.94 -28.12 2.16
C LYS A 66 8.23 -29.01 3.17
N LEU A 67 7.08 -28.60 3.72
CA LEU A 67 6.31 -29.39 4.67
C LEU A 67 5.83 -30.69 4.03
N ASP A 68 6.01 -31.83 4.70
CA ASP A 68 5.62 -33.16 4.22
C ASP A 68 4.13 -33.23 3.83
N ASN A 69 3.27 -32.54 4.56
CA ASN A 69 1.83 -32.49 4.36
C ASN A 69 1.37 -31.28 3.53
N TYR A 70 2.26 -30.58 2.81
CA TYR A 70 1.93 -29.36 2.06
C TYR A 70 0.74 -29.54 1.09
N LYS A 71 0.69 -30.67 0.36
CA LYS A 71 -0.41 -30.97 -0.57
C LYS A 71 -1.76 -31.10 0.14
N GLU A 72 -1.76 -31.68 1.33
CA GLU A 72 -2.97 -31.81 2.15
C GLU A 72 -3.44 -30.46 2.67
N ILE A 73 -2.50 -29.60 3.10
CA ILE A 73 -2.76 -28.22 3.51
C ILE A 73 -3.43 -27.46 2.36
N VAL A 74 -2.84 -27.47 1.16
CA VAL A 74 -3.39 -26.78 -0.03
C VAL A 74 -4.81 -27.31 -0.31
N LYS A 75 -5.02 -28.63 -0.26
CA LYS A 75 -6.33 -29.24 -0.47
C LYS A 75 -7.35 -28.83 0.61
N LYS A 76 -6.94 -28.81 1.89
CA LYS A 76 -7.80 -28.38 3.00
C LYS A 76 -8.22 -26.91 2.85
N GLN A 77 -7.29 -26.05 2.47
CA GLN A 77 -7.51 -24.61 2.32
C GLN A 77 -8.18 -24.22 0.98
N SER A 78 -8.31 -25.14 0.02
CA SER A 78 -8.83 -24.83 -1.33
C SER A 78 -10.26 -24.29 -1.36
N LYS A 79 -11.04 -24.51 -0.31
CA LYS A 79 -12.41 -24.00 -0.17
C LYS A 79 -12.51 -22.62 0.49
N MET A 80 -11.40 -22.08 1.00
CA MET A 80 -11.38 -20.78 1.64
C MET A 80 -11.46 -19.66 0.60
N ALA A 81 -12.00 -18.51 0.98
CA ALA A 81 -12.10 -17.33 0.13
C ALA A 81 -10.73 -16.87 -0.43
N PHE A 82 -9.66 -17.16 0.29
CA PHE A 82 -8.29 -16.79 -0.10
C PHE A 82 -7.68 -17.73 -1.14
N SER A 83 -8.25 -18.90 -1.41
CA SER A 83 -7.65 -19.85 -2.35
C SER A 83 -7.94 -19.45 -3.79
N ALA A 84 -6.88 -19.38 -4.61
CA ALA A 84 -6.99 -19.25 -6.05
C ALA A 84 -7.02 -20.62 -6.72
N ASN A 85 -7.70 -20.72 -7.87
CA ASN A 85 -7.76 -21.97 -8.65
C ASN A 85 -6.40 -22.34 -9.28
N SER A 86 -5.54 -21.34 -9.50
CA SER A 86 -4.17 -21.50 -10.02
C SER A 86 -3.25 -20.51 -9.35
N ILE A 87 -1.97 -20.80 -9.33
CA ILE A 87 -0.94 -19.86 -8.85
C ILE A 87 -0.92 -18.66 -9.79
N PRO A 88 -1.07 -17.42 -9.28
CA PRO A 88 -0.99 -16.21 -10.10
C PRO A 88 0.39 -16.06 -10.76
N ASN A 89 0.44 -15.57 -12.01
CA ASN A 89 1.67 -15.35 -12.76
C ASN A 89 2.38 -14.02 -12.41
N ILE A 90 2.05 -13.41 -11.28
CA ILE A 90 2.67 -12.18 -10.80
C ILE A 90 3.49 -12.49 -9.55
N SER A 91 4.69 -11.95 -9.45
CA SER A 91 5.50 -12.08 -8.23
C SER A 91 4.87 -11.28 -7.08
N ILE A 92 5.21 -11.63 -5.82
CA ILE A 92 4.76 -10.86 -4.65
C ILE A 92 5.28 -9.43 -4.73
N ASN A 93 6.53 -9.25 -5.18
CA ASN A 93 7.13 -7.93 -5.35
C ASN A 93 6.38 -7.06 -6.37
N ASP A 94 6.08 -7.62 -7.54
CA ASP A 94 5.36 -6.87 -8.59
C ASP A 94 3.91 -6.60 -8.17
N TYR A 95 3.31 -7.53 -7.42
CA TYR A 95 1.95 -7.35 -6.90
C TYR A 95 1.88 -6.25 -5.84
N LEU A 96 2.81 -6.21 -4.90
CA LEU A 96 2.93 -5.13 -3.91
C LEU A 96 3.23 -3.77 -4.57
N THR A 97 4.14 -3.77 -5.56
CA THR A 97 4.45 -2.57 -6.35
C THR A 97 3.20 -2.06 -7.07
N ARG A 98 2.43 -2.95 -7.70
CA ARG A 98 1.16 -2.61 -8.34
C ARG A 98 0.18 -1.99 -7.34
N ILE A 99 0.00 -2.63 -6.18
CA ILE A 99 -0.89 -2.11 -5.14
C ILE A 99 -0.44 -0.70 -4.74
N GLN A 100 0.83 -0.51 -4.40
CA GLN A 100 1.36 0.77 -3.94
C GLN A 100 1.22 1.87 -5.01
N VAL A 101 1.56 1.59 -6.26
CA VAL A 101 1.50 2.57 -7.36
C VAL A 101 0.07 3.03 -7.64
N TYR A 102 -0.90 2.11 -7.65
CA TYR A 102 -2.28 2.45 -8.00
C TYR A 102 -3.12 2.95 -6.84
N SER A 103 -2.85 2.52 -5.61
CA SER A 103 -3.62 2.97 -4.43
C SER A 103 -2.97 4.11 -3.67
N GLY A 104 -1.68 4.37 -3.88
CA GLY A 104 -0.95 5.44 -3.19
C GLY A 104 -0.79 5.21 -1.68
N ILE A 105 -0.91 3.96 -1.22
CA ILE A 105 -0.89 3.62 0.21
C ILE A 105 0.41 4.04 0.90
N GLU A 106 0.30 4.38 2.19
CA GLU A 106 1.42 4.76 3.02
C GLU A 106 2.30 3.56 3.43
N LYS A 107 3.54 3.84 3.84
CA LYS A 107 4.47 2.82 4.36
C LYS A 107 3.94 2.15 5.61
N SER A 108 3.31 2.93 6.50
CA SER A 108 2.66 2.46 7.70
C SER A 108 1.64 1.37 7.38
N THR A 109 0.80 1.59 6.39
CA THR A 109 -0.23 0.65 5.93
C THR A 109 0.36 -0.65 5.39
N LEU A 110 1.51 -0.59 4.68
CA LEU A 110 2.22 -1.80 4.24
C LEU A 110 2.77 -2.62 5.41
N ILE A 111 3.33 -1.97 6.42
CA ILE A 111 3.82 -2.65 7.63
C ILE A 111 2.65 -3.27 8.41
N LEU A 112 1.58 -2.51 8.62
CA LEU A 112 0.37 -2.99 9.26
C LEU A 112 -0.21 -4.21 8.54
N SER A 113 -0.21 -4.22 7.21
CA SER A 113 -0.69 -5.35 6.43
C SER A 113 0.12 -6.64 6.68
N LEU A 114 1.43 -6.54 6.87
CA LEU A 114 2.26 -7.69 7.20
C LEU A 114 1.92 -8.24 8.59
N ILE A 115 1.73 -7.37 9.58
CA ILE A 115 1.32 -7.76 10.93
C ILE A 115 -0.05 -8.43 10.91
N GLN A 116 -1.00 -7.88 10.13
CA GLN A 116 -2.33 -8.47 9.96
C GLN A 116 -2.27 -9.88 9.33
N ILE A 117 -1.36 -10.11 8.40
CA ILE A 117 -1.15 -11.47 7.83
C ILE A 117 -0.68 -12.43 8.91
N ASP A 118 0.29 -12.03 9.72
CA ASP A 118 0.82 -12.86 10.80
C ASP A 118 -0.24 -13.17 11.86
N HIS A 119 -1.02 -12.16 12.27
CA HIS A 119 -2.16 -12.36 13.17
C HIS A 119 -3.20 -13.32 12.60
N LEU A 120 -3.58 -13.15 11.33
CA LEU A 120 -4.52 -14.04 10.66
C LEU A 120 -3.99 -15.48 10.64
N CYS A 121 -2.74 -15.67 10.23
CA CYS A 121 -2.13 -17.00 10.15
C CYS A 121 -2.10 -17.68 11.52
N LYS A 122 -1.72 -16.98 12.56
CA LYS A 122 -1.72 -17.50 13.95
C LYS A 122 -3.13 -17.82 14.45
N LYS A 123 -4.08 -16.92 14.22
CA LYS A 123 -5.44 -17.04 14.74
C LYS A 123 -6.24 -18.15 14.06
N ALA A 124 -6.12 -18.25 12.73
CA ALA A 124 -6.87 -19.20 11.91
C ALA A 124 -6.12 -20.51 11.66
N GLU A 125 -4.92 -20.70 12.24
CA GLU A 125 -4.00 -21.81 11.94
C GLU A 125 -3.80 -21.97 10.42
N LEU A 126 -3.66 -20.83 9.73
CA LEU A 126 -3.59 -20.78 8.28
C LEU A 126 -2.14 -20.80 7.83
N ILE A 127 -1.82 -21.67 6.88
CA ILE A 127 -0.50 -21.77 6.27
C ILE A 127 -0.50 -21.01 4.95
N LEU A 128 0.47 -20.10 4.79
CA LEU A 128 0.66 -19.38 3.54
C LEU A 128 1.15 -20.35 2.46
N THR A 129 0.50 -20.29 1.31
CA THR A 129 0.81 -21.09 0.13
C THR A 129 0.81 -20.21 -1.11
N TYR A 130 1.42 -20.67 -2.21
CA TYR A 130 1.36 -19.95 -3.48
C TYR A 130 -0.06 -19.77 -4.04
N TYR A 131 -1.03 -20.56 -3.56
CA TYR A 131 -2.44 -20.47 -3.96
C TYR A 131 -3.23 -19.42 -3.18
N ASN A 132 -2.78 -19.01 -1.98
CA ASN A 132 -3.56 -18.11 -1.14
C ASN A 132 -2.88 -16.76 -0.84
N ILE A 133 -1.56 -16.65 -0.98
CA ILE A 133 -0.79 -15.48 -0.55
C ILE A 133 -1.28 -14.17 -1.18
N HIS A 134 -1.54 -14.12 -2.48
CA HIS A 134 -1.96 -12.88 -3.14
C HIS A 134 -3.29 -12.35 -2.60
N ARG A 135 -4.23 -13.25 -2.35
CA ARG A 135 -5.56 -12.89 -1.82
C ARG A 135 -5.50 -12.51 -0.35
N ILE A 136 -4.69 -13.21 0.45
CA ILE A 136 -4.46 -12.86 1.87
C ILE A 136 -3.76 -11.50 1.96
N LEU A 137 -2.70 -11.30 1.18
CA LEU A 137 -1.96 -10.05 1.13
C LEU A 137 -2.87 -8.88 0.77
N PHE A 138 -3.69 -9.03 -0.28
CA PHE A 138 -4.60 -7.96 -0.66
C PHE A 138 -5.68 -7.71 0.39
N GLY A 139 -6.21 -8.76 1.00
CA GLY A 139 -7.18 -8.64 2.10
C GLY A 139 -6.59 -7.88 3.29
N ALA A 140 -5.35 -8.20 3.68
CA ALA A 140 -4.63 -7.51 4.74
C ALA A 140 -4.40 -6.02 4.40
N VAL A 141 -3.94 -5.74 3.18
CA VAL A 141 -3.75 -4.36 2.69
C VAL A 141 -5.07 -3.58 2.71
N LEU A 142 -6.15 -4.16 2.16
CA LEU A 142 -7.46 -3.50 2.12
C LEU A 142 -7.98 -3.15 3.51
N ILE A 143 -7.84 -4.06 4.47
CA ILE A 143 -8.25 -3.82 5.85
C ILE A 143 -7.37 -2.77 6.50
N SER A 144 -6.05 -2.84 6.29
CA SER A 144 -5.12 -1.85 6.83
C SER A 144 -5.37 -0.45 6.26
N ILE A 145 -5.69 -0.31 4.97
CA ILE A 145 -6.12 0.96 4.37
C ILE A 145 -7.35 1.50 5.08
N LYS A 146 -8.42 0.71 5.15
CA LYS A 146 -9.70 1.15 5.73
C LYS A 146 -9.62 1.46 7.22
N TYR A 147 -8.66 0.88 7.92
CA TYR A 147 -8.45 1.10 9.35
C TYR A 147 -7.52 2.29 9.65
N ASN A 148 -6.49 2.50 8.83
CA ASN A 148 -5.39 3.42 9.13
C ASN A 148 -5.40 4.71 8.30
N GLU A 149 -5.97 4.71 7.09
CA GLU A 149 -5.92 5.87 6.21
C GLU A 149 -7.21 6.71 6.32
N ASP A 150 -7.06 8.04 6.40
CA ASP A 150 -8.19 8.97 6.53
C ASP A 150 -9.08 8.98 5.28
N THR A 151 -8.48 8.67 4.12
CA THR A 151 -9.19 8.64 2.83
C THR A 151 -8.86 7.36 2.07
N TYR A 152 -9.88 6.73 1.51
CA TYR A 152 -9.72 5.54 0.68
C TYR A 152 -10.79 5.46 -0.40
N TYR A 153 -10.52 4.66 -1.43
CA TYR A 153 -11.44 4.42 -2.53
C TYR A 153 -12.48 3.34 -2.19
N ASP A 154 -13.45 3.15 -3.08
CA ASP A 154 -14.45 2.10 -2.92
C ASP A 154 -13.89 0.70 -3.26
N ASN A 155 -14.64 -0.33 -2.88
CA ASN A 155 -14.22 -1.72 -3.14
C ASN A 155 -14.18 -2.06 -4.64
N LYS A 156 -14.87 -1.31 -5.52
CA LYS A 156 -14.79 -1.52 -6.95
C LYS A 156 -13.41 -1.17 -7.46
N PHE A 157 -12.90 0.01 -7.09
CA PHE A 157 -11.55 0.44 -7.40
C PHE A 157 -10.50 -0.58 -6.92
N TYR A 158 -10.59 -1.01 -5.67
CA TYR A 158 -9.67 -1.98 -5.10
C TYR A 158 -9.77 -3.37 -5.75
N SER A 159 -10.95 -3.77 -6.23
CA SER A 159 -11.09 -5.05 -6.94
C SER A 159 -10.35 -5.08 -8.27
N GLU A 160 -10.26 -3.94 -8.96
CA GLU A 160 -9.49 -3.77 -10.19
C GLU A 160 -7.99 -3.86 -9.92
N ILE A 161 -7.50 -3.24 -8.83
CA ILE A 161 -6.10 -3.36 -8.40
C ILE A 161 -5.77 -4.80 -8.01
N ALA A 162 -6.63 -5.44 -7.25
CA ALA A 162 -6.46 -6.83 -6.81
C ALA A 162 -6.48 -7.84 -7.97
N GLY A 163 -7.08 -7.47 -9.11
CA GLY A 163 -7.28 -8.39 -10.24
C GLY A 163 -8.34 -9.46 -9.94
N VAL A 164 -9.33 -9.15 -9.11
CA VAL A 164 -10.44 -10.04 -8.76
C VAL A 164 -11.80 -9.36 -9.00
N LYS A 165 -12.87 -10.14 -9.06
CA LYS A 165 -14.22 -9.58 -9.16
C LYS A 165 -14.60 -8.90 -7.84
N LEU A 166 -15.40 -7.83 -7.90
CA LEU A 166 -15.90 -7.12 -6.72
C LEU A 166 -16.55 -8.07 -5.68
N LYS A 167 -17.30 -9.07 -6.14
CA LYS A 167 -17.92 -10.08 -5.25
C LYS A 167 -16.85 -10.92 -4.52
N GLU A 168 -15.78 -11.28 -5.20
CA GLU A 168 -14.66 -12.02 -4.61
C GLU A 168 -13.92 -11.15 -3.60
N LEU A 169 -13.66 -9.87 -3.92
CA LEU A 169 -13.01 -8.95 -3.00
C LEU A 169 -13.81 -8.79 -1.70
N LYS A 170 -15.12 -8.59 -1.79
CA LYS A 170 -16.00 -8.51 -0.62
C LYS A 170 -15.97 -9.78 0.23
N LEU A 171 -15.87 -10.94 -0.42
CA LEU A 171 -15.74 -12.22 0.29
C LEU A 171 -14.38 -12.37 0.97
N ILE A 172 -13.29 -11.94 0.32
CA ILE A 172 -11.93 -11.91 0.90
C ILE A 172 -11.92 -11.01 2.13
N GLU A 173 -12.42 -9.78 2.02
CA GLU A 173 -12.50 -8.82 3.11
C GLU A 173 -13.31 -9.37 4.30
N TYR A 174 -14.51 -9.86 4.04
CA TYR A 174 -15.37 -10.43 5.09
C TYR A 174 -14.71 -11.63 5.77
N SER A 175 -14.15 -12.57 4.99
CA SER A 175 -13.50 -13.76 5.55
C SER A 175 -12.26 -13.41 6.36
N PHE A 176 -11.52 -12.36 5.96
CA PHE A 176 -10.37 -11.88 6.74
C PHE A 176 -10.82 -11.37 8.11
N LEU A 177 -11.84 -10.50 8.13
CA LEU A 177 -12.39 -9.95 9.37
C LEU A 177 -12.99 -11.05 10.26
N GLU A 178 -13.75 -11.97 9.70
CA GLU A 178 -14.34 -13.09 10.43
C GLU A 178 -13.28 -13.97 11.09
N LEU A 179 -12.26 -14.40 10.35
CA LEU A 179 -11.18 -15.25 10.86
C LEU A 179 -10.27 -14.54 11.86
N SER A 180 -10.11 -13.23 11.74
CA SER A 180 -9.42 -12.40 12.74
C SER A 180 -10.30 -12.04 13.97
N ASN A 181 -11.57 -12.50 13.98
CA ASN A 181 -12.59 -12.09 14.96
C ASN A 181 -12.78 -10.58 15.03
N PHE A 182 -12.72 -9.89 13.89
CA PHE A 182 -12.81 -8.43 13.76
C PHE A 182 -11.77 -7.67 14.61
N ASN A 183 -10.71 -8.35 15.04
CA ASN A 183 -9.61 -7.73 15.76
C ASN A 183 -8.53 -7.30 14.78
N VAL A 184 -8.53 -6.02 14.44
CA VAL A 184 -7.57 -5.37 13.53
C VAL A 184 -6.63 -4.41 14.26
N PHE A 185 -6.77 -4.30 15.56
CA PHE A 185 -5.93 -3.42 16.39
C PHE A 185 -4.50 -3.94 16.46
N ILE A 186 -3.53 -3.05 16.23
CA ILE A 186 -2.10 -3.29 16.37
C ILE A 186 -1.58 -2.20 17.30
N ASN A 187 -0.85 -2.57 18.35
CA ASN A 187 -0.27 -1.60 19.26
C ASN A 187 1.06 -1.06 18.72
N ASP A 188 1.45 0.13 19.20
CA ASP A 188 2.64 0.84 18.74
C ASP A 188 3.93 0.03 18.93
N GLN A 189 4.03 -0.73 20.03
CA GLN A 189 5.20 -1.53 20.33
C GLN A 189 5.40 -2.64 19.29
N GLU A 190 4.33 -3.32 18.92
CA GLU A 190 4.35 -4.38 17.89
C GLU A 190 4.69 -3.78 16.52
N TYR A 191 4.05 -2.67 16.16
CA TYR A 191 4.35 -1.94 14.93
C TYR A 191 5.85 -1.58 14.84
N GLU A 192 6.42 -1.00 15.89
CA GLU A 192 7.83 -0.62 15.92
C GLU A 192 8.79 -1.82 15.85
N GLN A 193 8.41 -2.96 16.38
CA GLN A 193 9.20 -4.19 16.24
C GLN A 193 9.26 -4.66 14.78
N TYR A 194 8.11 -4.69 14.09
CA TYR A 194 8.07 -5.07 12.68
C TYR A 194 8.79 -4.05 11.78
N ARG A 195 8.63 -2.77 12.06
CA ARG A 195 9.34 -1.70 11.33
C ARG A 195 10.86 -1.89 11.40
N LYS A 196 11.40 -2.08 12.62
CA LYS A 196 12.83 -2.32 12.82
C LYS A 196 13.31 -3.59 12.15
N TYR A 197 12.58 -4.69 12.28
CA TYR A 197 12.92 -5.96 11.62
C TYR A 197 13.01 -5.79 10.09
N LEU A 198 12.08 -5.09 9.47
CA LEU A 198 12.10 -4.85 8.03
C LEU A 198 13.23 -3.92 7.60
N GLU A 199 13.64 -2.96 8.43
CA GLU A 199 14.80 -2.11 8.19
C GLU A 199 16.10 -2.93 8.25
N GLU A 200 16.31 -3.73 9.30
CA GLU A 200 17.45 -4.61 9.47
C GLU A 200 17.55 -5.66 8.35
N PHE A 201 16.42 -6.23 7.95
CA PHE A 201 16.36 -7.22 6.86
C PHE A 201 16.81 -6.64 5.52
N ASN A 202 16.67 -5.33 5.31
CA ASN A 202 17.17 -4.63 4.13
C ASN A 202 18.70 -4.48 4.09
N GLU A 203 19.35 -4.47 5.24
CA GLU A 203 20.80 -4.30 5.36
C GLU A 203 21.55 -5.61 5.10
N ILE A 204 20.87 -6.76 5.17
CA ILE A 204 21.47 -8.06 4.87
C ILE A 204 21.67 -8.19 3.35
N PRO A 205 22.89 -8.48 2.86
CA PRO A 205 23.15 -8.74 1.45
C PRO A 205 22.27 -9.86 0.88
N ASP A 206 21.85 -9.73 -0.38
CA ASP A 206 20.91 -10.68 -1.01
C ASP A 206 21.42 -12.13 -1.09
N ASP A 207 22.72 -12.33 -0.99
CA ASP A 207 23.41 -13.64 -0.96
C ASP A 207 23.39 -14.30 0.44
N GLN A 208 22.94 -13.59 1.47
CA GLN A 208 22.82 -14.09 2.85
C GLN A 208 21.36 -14.15 3.34
N LYS A 209 20.39 -13.80 2.50
CA LYS A 209 18.96 -13.89 2.76
C LYS A 209 18.43 -15.20 2.23
#